data_c5ee37649e4c5cacae7f3471394db284
#
_entry.id   c5ee37649e4c5cacae7f3471394db284
#
_cell.length_a   1.000
_cell.length_b   1.000
_cell.length_c   1.000
_cell.angle_alpha   90.00
_cell.angle_beta   90.00
_cell.angle_gamma   90.00
#
_symmetry.space_group_name_H-M   'P 1'
#
loop_
_entity.id
_entity.type
_entity.pdbx_description
1 polymer ?
#
loop_
_entity_poly.entity_id
_entity_poly.type
_entity_poly.pdbx_seq_one_letter_code
_entity_poly.pdbx_strand_id
1 'polypeptide(L)'
;MSIAMQSLCRNAWINIITFDFRNHVSLTTESELSRGHIMKVFIVYCHPSDDSFTKHMCDSFIKGIVDSGNEYILSDLYKMNFNPTMSEQEYLRDAYYRTMPEVADDVLAEQEKINSSDAIAFVYPVFWTEAPAKLVGWFDRIWSYGFAYGEKTMKLLDKAIVLCSAGNPTERLEEFGLLNSMKKVMLGDRLFGRARDTEFVVFDNTSRENELRELNWDMNLQKAYEKGKSFFSRPDKEKKAIRLETERLILRDFTESDFEAYYKLKTDDQAMYYLQDIKLKSIDAAKADFMTVLDDLKRTDRKYYFLHMELKDSHEQVGSIGYTVTDETPVGKTVHLGYFTYPGFWGHGYTTEALGKVLDYAFKTDNVYRVTTGCLAENIGSERVMQKNGMIKEAERPDYEWHDGKMKTRLEYRLLKNEWAERNGYSKSEDHQQTGEY
;
A
#
# COMPACT_ATOMS: atom_id res chain seq x y z
N MET A 1 26.91 -8.24 22.14
CA MET A 1 26.85 -7.15 21.16
C MET A 1 25.66 -7.40 20.24
N SER A 2 24.43 -7.13 20.67
CA SER A 2 23.25 -7.21 19.77
C SER A 2 21.95 -6.65 20.36
N ILE A 3 21.97 -5.71 21.28
CA ILE A 3 20.74 -5.07 21.82
C ILE A 3 20.72 -3.54 21.58
N ALA A 4 21.82 -2.97 21.11
CA ALA A 4 21.94 -1.52 20.90
C ALA A 4 21.52 -1.00 19.52
N MET A 5 21.17 -1.86 18.57
CA MET A 5 20.87 -1.43 17.18
C MET A 5 19.38 -1.32 16.83
N GLN A 6 18.48 -1.80 17.71
CA GLN A 6 17.03 -1.67 17.50
C GLN A 6 16.40 -0.42 18.14
N SER A 7 17.17 0.30 18.96
CA SER A 7 16.68 1.52 19.62
C SER A 7 16.88 2.80 18.82
N LEU A 8 17.69 2.81 17.77
CA LEU A 8 18.04 4.02 17.00
C LEU A 8 17.08 4.33 15.83
N CYS A 9 16.21 3.40 15.45
CA CYS A 9 15.21 3.65 14.39
C CYS A 9 13.86 4.19 14.91
N ARG A 10 13.66 4.33 16.21
CA ARG A 10 12.37 4.79 16.80
C ARG A 10 12.31 6.27 17.16
N ASN A 11 13.43 7.03 17.13
CA ASN A 11 13.46 8.41 17.63
C ASN A 11 13.59 9.51 16.57
N ALA A 12 13.43 9.21 15.27
CA ALA A 12 13.60 10.20 14.20
C ALA A 12 12.29 10.88 13.73
N TRP A 13 11.14 10.65 14.39
CA TRP A 13 9.82 11.13 13.93
C TRP A 13 9.09 12.08 14.92
N ILE A 14 9.77 12.65 15.91
CA ILE A 14 9.16 13.64 16.80
C ILE A 14 9.96 14.92 16.73
N ASN A 15 9.74 15.70 15.72
CA ASN A 15 9.83 17.17 15.68
C ASN A 15 9.40 17.60 14.31
N ILE A 16 8.25 18.25 14.21
CA ILE A 16 7.94 19.26 13.20
C ILE A 16 6.50 19.78 13.40
N ILE A 17 6.46 21.03 13.79
CA ILE A 17 5.63 22.16 13.36
C ILE A 17 4.23 22.27 13.95
N THR A 18 4.14 23.15 14.93
CA THR A 18 2.98 24.01 15.17
C THR A 18 2.84 25.00 14.01
N PHE A 19 1.83 24.82 13.17
CA PHE A 19 1.40 25.83 12.22
C PHE A 19 0.07 26.44 12.69
N ASP A 20 0.08 27.75 12.80
CA ASP A 20 -1.03 28.60 13.24
C ASP A 20 -2.13 28.66 12.17
N PHE A 21 -3.31 28.08 12.47
CA PHE A 21 -4.52 28.16 11.63
C PHE A 21 -5.35 29.37 12.03
N ARG A 22 -4.99 30.56 11.55
CA ARG A 22 -5.94 31.67 11.46
C ARG A 22 -5.80 32.38 10.12
N ASN A 23 -6.95 32.40 9.42
CA ASN A 23 -7.31 33.18 8.22
C ASN A 23 -7.07 32.48 6.87
N HIS A 24 -8.13 31.90 6.35
CA HIS A 24 -8.87 32.19 5.12
C HIS A 24 -9.80 31.01 4.78
N VAL A 25 -11.01 31.05 5.35
CA VAL A 25 -12.13 30.30 4.76
C VAL A 25 -12.73 31.22 3.70
N SER A 26 -12.39 31.02 2.45
CA SER A 26 -13.14 31.51 1.31
C SER A 26 -14.29 30.54 1.06
N LEU A 27 -15.51 31.03 1.26
CA LEU A 27 -16.73 30.33 0.87
C LEU A 27 -16.79 30.21 -0.65
N THR A 28 -16.38 29.09 -1.19
CA THR A 28 -16.69 28.71 -2.58
C THR A 28 -18.13 28.25 -2.64
N THR A 29 -18.90 28.87 -3.53
CA THR A 29 -20.32 28.58 -3.74
C THR A 29 -20.49 27.20 -4.40
N GLU A 30 -21.59 26.49 -4.10
CA GLU A 30 -21.94 25.16 -4.64
C GLU A 30 -21.94 25.06 -6.18
N SER A 31 -21.89 26.19 -6.92
CA SER A 31 -21.78 26.21 -8.37
C SER A 31 -20.37 26.00 -8.92
N GLU A 32 -19.31 26.03 -8.09
CA GLU A 32 -17.93 25.75 -8.51
C GLU A 32 -17.52 24.26 -8.29
N LEU A 33 -18.33 23.51 -7.56
CA LEU A 33 -18.11 22.06 -7.32
C LEU A 33 -18.47 21.15 -8.51
N SER A 34 -19.02 21.68 -9.60
CA SER A 34 -19.46 20.88 -10.76
C SER A 34 -18.54 20.94 -12.00
N ARG A 35 -17.46 21.71 -11.98
CA ARG A 35 -16.42 21.63 -13.00
C ARG A 35 -15.33 20.69 -12.47
N GLY A 36 -15.28 19.45 -13.00
CA GLY A 36 -14.22 18.50 -12.70
C GLY A 36 -12.85 19.18 -12.83
N HIS A 37 -12.05 19.14 -11.78
CA HIS A 37 -10.68 19.68 -11.81
C HIS A 37 -9.89 18.92 -12.87
N ILE A 38 -9.35 19.64 -13.88
CA ILE A 38 -8.48 19.03 -14.90
C ILE A 38 -7.16 18.68 -14.23
N MET A 39 -6.84 17.39 -14.20
CA MET A 39 -5.61 16.89 -13.59
C MET A 39 -4.49 16.81 -14.62
N LYS A 40 -3.26 17.01 -14.19
CA LYS A 40 -2.08 17.02 -15.06
C LYS A 40 -1.11 15.90 -14.71
N VAL A 41 -0.73 15.09 -15.71
CA VAL A 41 0.27 14.02 -15.58
C VAL A 41 1.59 14.45 -16.19
N PHE A 42 2.66 14.38 -15.45
CA PHE A 42 4.01 14.46 -15.99
C PHE A 42 4.47 13.06 -16.43
N ILE A 43 4.79 12.87 -17.71
CA ILE A 43 5.19 11.61 -18.30
C ILE A 43 6.67 11.67 -18.65
N VAL A 44 7.46 10.79 -18.04
CA VAL A 44 8.89 10.57 -18.36
C VAL A 44 8.99 9.33 -19.22
N TYR A 45 9.22 9.53 -20.52
CA TYR A 45 9.34 8.48 -21.53
C TYR A 45 10.82 8.25 -21.88
N CYS A 46 11.23 7.00 -21.94
CA CYS A 46 12.62 6.64 -22.21
C CYS A 46 12.72 5.43 -23.13
N HIS A 47 12.87 5.66 -24.43
CA HIS A 47 13.16 4.61 -25.40
C HIS A 47 13.98 5.18 -26.56
N PRO A 48 15.03 4.47 -27.08
CA PRO A 48 15.89 4.99 -28.14
C PRO A 48 15.25 4.98 -29.55
N SER A 49 14.14 4.29 -29.74
CA SER A 49 13.47 4.17 -31.04
C SER A 49 12.01 4.63 -30.99
N ASP A 50 11.62 5.41 -31.98
CA ASP A 50 10.22 5.85 -32.17
C ASP A 50 9.32 4.74 -32.71
N ASP A 51 9.90 3.68 -33.30
CA ASP A 51 9.18 2.49 -33.79
C ASP A 51 9.41 1.33 -32.81
N SER A 52 8.77 1.44 -31.63
CA SER A 52 8.88 0.43 -30.58
C SER A 52 7.53 0.17 -29.92
N PHE A 53 7.32 -1.05 -29.40
CA PHE A 53 6.15 -1.35 -28.58
C PHE A 53 5.99 -0.35 -27.43
N THR A 54 7.09 0.02 -26.76
CA THR A 54 7.09 1.00 -25.66
C THR A 54 6.58 2.37 -26.09
N LYS A 55 6.87 2.79 -27.36
CA LYS A 55 6.34 4.05 -27.90
C LYS A 55 4.83 3.97 -28.10
N HIS A 56 4.35 2.90 -28.75
CA HIS A 56 2.91 2.70 -28.95
C HIS A 56 2.14 2.57 -27.64
N MET A 57 2.72 1.90 -26.64
CA MET A 57 2.20 1.82 -25.28
C MET A 57 2.09 3.22 -24.64
N CYS A 58 3.14 4.04 -24.76
CA CYS A 58 3.14 5.42 -24.27
C CYS A 58 2.04 6.25 -24.95
N ASP A 59 1.90 6.17 -26.27
CA ASP A 59 0.90 6.91 -27.03
C ASP A 59 -0.53 6.48 -26.66
N SER A 60 -0.75 5.18 -26.47
CA SER A 60 -2.04 4.65 -26.02
C SER A 60 -2.38 5.14 -24.60
N PHE A 61 -1.43 5.17 -23.70
CA PHE A 61 -1.61 5.71 -22.36
C PHE A 61 -1.95 7.20 -22.39
N ILE A 62 -1.19 8.00 -23.15
CA ILE A 62 -1.45 9.43 -23.38
C ILE A 62 -2.86 9.66 -23.95
N LYS A 63 -3.23 8.87 -24.96
CA LYS A 63 -4.57 8.95 -25.54
C LYS A 63 -5.66 8.72 -24.48
N GLY A 64 -5.48 7.74 -23.61
CA GLY A 64 -6.40 7.49 -22.50
C GLY A 64 -6.52 8.68 -21.55
N ILE A 65 -5.41 9.33 -21.18
CA ILE A 65 -5.40 10.54 -20.34
C ILE A 65 -6.19 11.67 -21.01
N VAL A 66 -5.92 11.94 -22.28
CA VAL A 66 -6.59 13.01 -23.03
C VAL A 66 -8.08 12.72 -23.19
N ASP A 67 -8.45 11.48 -23.55
CA ASP A 67 -9.85 11.07 -23.72
C ASP A 67 -10.65 11.11 -22.39
N SER A 68 -9.96 11.09 -21.24
CA SER A 68 -10.57 11.29 -19.91
C SER A 68 -10.71 12.76 -19.51
N GLY A 69 -10.32 13.70 -20.36
CA GLY A 69 -10.40 15.15 -20.12
C GLY A 69 -9.27 15.72 -19.27
N ASN A 70 -8.17 14.99 -19.11
CA ASN A 70 -6.99 15.41 -18.37
C ASN A 70 -5.85 15.86 -19.28
N GLU A 71 -4.86 16.54 -18.71
CA GLU A 71 -3.70 17.07 -19.40
C GLU A 71 -2.43 16.27 -19.11
N TYR A 72 -1.43 16.40 -19.98
CA TYR A 72 -0.11 15.81 -19.74
C TYR A 72 1.02 16.76 -20.14
N ILE A 73 2.18 16.53 -19.55
CA ILE A 73 3.47 17.06 -19.99
C ILE A 73 4.35 15.85 -20.29
N LEU A 74 5.07 15.86 -21.42
CA LEU A 74 5.94 14.75 -21.82
C LEU A 74 7.40 15.19 -21.83
N SER A 75 8.26 14.46 -21.12
CA SER A 75 9.71 14.44 -21.30
C SER A 75 10.12 13.17 -22.02
N ASP A 76 10.38 13.28 -23.31
CA ASP A 76 11.02 12.23 -24.09
C ASP A 76 12.55 12.37 -23.94
N LEU A 77 13.14 11.56 -23.08
CA LEU A 77 14.55 11.69 -22.69
C LEU A 77 15.54 11.53 -23.85
N TYR A 78 15.16 10.79 -24.91
CA TYR A 78 15.99 10.65 -26.10
C TYR A 78 15.83 11.82 -27.04
N LYS A 79 14.60 12.28 -27.34
CA LYS A 79 14.34 13.44 -28.22
C LYS A 79 14.87 14.73 -27.66
N MET A 80 14.74 14.96 -26.35
CA MET A 80 15.30 16.14 -25.69
C MET A 80 16.82 16.05 -25.46
N ASN A 81 17.44 14.94 -25.85
CA ASN A 81 18.85 14.67 -25.62
C ASN A 81 19.28 14.88 -24.15
N PHE A 82 18.43 14.45 -23.22
CA PHE A 82 18.71 14.58 -21.79
C PHE A 82 20.08 13.96 -21.43
N ASN A 83 20.91 14.73 -20.73
CA ASN A 83 22.20 14.22 -20.23
C ASN A 83 21.98 13.41 -18.95
N PRO A 84 22.21 12.08 -18.96
CA PRO A 84 22.01 11.24 -17.77
C PRO A 84 23.21 11.28 -16.79
N THR A 85 24.31 11.92 -17.18
CA THR A 85 25.55 11.87 -16.38
C THR A 85 25.55 12.98 -15.35
N MET A 86 25.59 12.60 -14.07
CA MET A 86 25.79 13.53 -12.96
C MET A 86 27.20 14.14 -13.04
N SER A 87 27.30 15.45 -12.94
CA SER A 87 28.59 16.15 -12.86
C SER A 87 29.20 16.01 -11.45
N GLU A 88 30.50 16.24 -11.33
CA GLU A 88 31.17 16.29 -10.03
C GLU A 88 30.55 17.35 -9.11
N GLN A 89 30.14 18.48 -9.67
CA GLN A 89 29.50 19.57 -8.93
C GLN A 89 28.14 19.15 -8.35
N GLU A 90 27.31 18.48 -9.15
CA GLU A 90 26.03 17.92 -8.68
C GLU A 90 26.26 16.85 -7.60
N TYR A 91 27.22 15.94 -7.81
CA TYR A 91 27.59 14.94 -6.83
C TYR A 91 28.03 15.54 -5.50
N LEU A 92 28.96 16.53 -5.52
CA LEU A 92 29.45 17.16 -4.31
C LEU A 92 28.38 17.97 -3.59
N ARG A 93 27.48 18.61 -4.35
CA ARG A 93 26.31 19.28 -3.79
C ARG A 93 25.45 18.32 -2.95
N ASP A 94 25.11 17.19 -3.49
CA ASP A 94 24.23 16.20 -2.85
C ASP A 94 24.95 15.40 -1.76
N ALA A 95 26.21 15.02 -1.98
CA ALA A 95 27.03 14.29 -1.00
C ALA A 95 27.29 15.07 0.28
N TYR A 96 27.30 16.42 0.20
CA TYR A 96 27.46 17.31 1.36
C TYR A 96 26.15 17.95 1.84
N TYR A 97 25.00 17.46 1.36
CA TYR A 97 23.67 17.95 1.75
C TYR A 97 23.52 19.48 1.59
N ARG A 98 23.93 20.00 0.43
CA ARG A 98 23.88 21.43 0.13
C ARG A 98 22.78 21.74 -0.87
N THR A 99 22.13 22.89 -0.70
CA THR A 99 21.17 23.43 -1.69
C THR A 99 21.85 24.36 -2.70
N MET A 100 23.09 24.74 -2.43
CA MET A 100 23.91 25.58 -3.33
C MET A 100 25.19 24.84 -3.73
N PRO A 101 25.71 25.04 -4.96
CA PRO A 101 25.10 25.84 -6.03
C PRO A 101 23.74 25.29 -6.46
N GLU A 102 22.95 26.11 -7.15
CA GLU A 102 21.67 25.67 -7.74
C GLU A 102 21.89 24.49 -8.68
N VAL A 103 20.85 23.69 -8.87
CA VAL A 103 20.87 22.57 -9.83
C VAL A 103 21.00 23.13 -11.26
N ALA A 104 21.47 22.30 -12.18
CA ALA A 104 21.56 22.68 -13.59
C ALA A 104 20.18 23.00 -14.19
N ASP A 105 20.13 23.89 -15.20
CA ASP A 105 18.88 24.36 -15.82
C ASP A 105 18.00 23.21 -16.34
N ASP A 106 18.59 22.16 -16.91
CA ASP A 106 17.87 20.98 -17.39
C ASP A 106 17.24 20.17 -16.22
N VAL A 107 17.90 20.14 -15.05
CA VAL A 107 17.36 19.53 -13.83
C VAL A 107 16.22 20.38 -13.27
N LEU A 108 16.41 21.69 -13.20
CA LEU A 108 15.38 22.62 -12.70
C LEU A 108 14.11 22.54 -13.56
N ALA A 109 14.24 22.49 -14.89
CA ALA A 109 13.11 22.37 -15.79
C ALA A 109 12.29 21.08 -15.57
N GLU A 110 12.94 19.95 -15.27
CA GLU A 110 12.26 18.70 -14.93
C GLU A 110 11.58 18.76 -13.55
N GLN A 111 12.22 19.38 -12.55
CA GLN A 111 11.65 19.60 -11.23
C GLN A 111 10.41 20.50 -11.27
N GLU A 112 10.40 21.53 -12.11
CA GLU A 112 9.24 22.39 -12.34
C GLU A 112 8.06 21.63 -12.96
N LYS A 113 8.32 20.72 -13.92
CA LYS A 113 7.28 19.84 -14.49
C LYS A 113 6.66 18.95 -13.43
N ILE A 114 7.47 18.40 -12.49
CA ILE A 114 6.97 17.61 -11.37
C ILE A 114 6.06 18.46 -10.48
N ASN A 115 6.55 19.63 -10.04
CA ASN A 115 5.80 20.49 -9.10
C ASN A 115 4.54 21.11 -9.72
N SER A 116 4.50 21.26 -11.06
CA SER A 116 3.32 21.76 -11.79
C SER A 116 2.32 20.66 -12.17
N SER A 117 2.58 19.40 -11.83
CA SER A 117 1.74 18.24 -12.15
C SER A 117 1.09 17.66 -10.90
N ASP A 118 0.02 16.89 -11.09
CA ASP A 118 -0.69 16.20 -10.01
C ASP A 118 -0.22 14.75 -9.86
N ALA A 119 0.33 14.20 -10.96
CA ALA A 119 0.83 12.84 -10.97
C ALA A 119 2.04 12.70 -11.90
N ILE A 120 2.76 11.57 -11.78
CA ILE A 120 3.89 11.24 -12.64
C ILE A 120 3.76 9.81 -13.20
N ALA A 121 4.15 9.63 -14.46
CA ALA A 121 4.21 8.34 -15.12
C ALA A 121 5.61 8.09 -15.69
N PHE A 122 6.17 6.92 -15.47
CA PHE A 122 7.43 6.48 -16.08
C PHE A 122 7.14 5.40 -17.10
N VAL A 123 7.56 5.62 -18.36
CA VAL A 123 7.28 4.70 -19.47
C VAL A 123 8.59 4.28 -20.13
N TYR A 124 8.97 3.00 -20.01
CA TYR A 124 10.26 2.51 -20.47
C TYR A 124 10.30 1.00 -20.75
N PRO A 125 11.27 0.50 -21.54
CA PRO A 125 11.55 -0.93 -21.67
C PRO A 125 12.46 -1.41 -20.55
N VAL A 126 12.23 -2.63 -20.07
CA VAL A 126 13.13 -3.27 -19.10
C VAL A 126 14.41 -3.76 -19.81
N PHE A 127 15.54 -3.27 -19.35
CA PHE A 127 16.88 -3.74 -19.76
C PHE A 127 17.59 -4.36 -18.56
N TRP A 128 17.85 -5.67 -18.59
CA TRP A 128 18.58 -6.37 -17.50
C TRP A 128 17.94 -6.16 -16.11
N THR A 129 16.63 -6.27 -16.03
CA THR A 129 15.86 -6.08 -14.78
C THR A 129 15.88 -4.62 -14.25
N GLU A 130 16.34 -3.66 -15.07
CA GLU A 130 16.45 -2.26 -14.72
C GLU A 130 15.83 -1.36 -15.80
N ALA A 131 15.60 -0.10 -15.47
CA ALA A 131 15.28 0.94 -16.43
C ALA A 131 16.48 1.25 -17.34
N PRO A 132 16.28 1.81 -18.55
CA PRO A 132 17.39 2.27 -19.39
C PRO A 132 18.29 3.25 -18.63
N ALA A 133 19.61 3.16 -18.86
CA ALA A 133 20.62 4.00 -18.19
C ALA A 133 20.29 5.51 -18.23
N LYS A 134 19.65 5.99 -19.32
CA LYS A 134 19.23 7.39 -19.45
C LYS A 134 18.14 7.76 -18.41
N LEU A 135 17.22 6.86 -18.11
CA LEU A 135 16.20 7.06 -17.07
C LEU A 135 16.79 6.91 -15.67
N VAL A 136 17.72 5.98 -15.46
CA VAL A 136 18.46 5.87 -14.20
C VAL A 136 19.19 7.18 -13.89
N GLY A 137 19.94 7.71 -14.86
CA GLY A 137 20.63 8.99 -14.69
C GLY A 137 19.68 10.20 -14.57
N TRP A 138 18.44 10.11 -15.08
CA TRP A 138 17.40 11.10 -14.80
C TRP A 138 17.06 11.09 -13.29
N PHE A 139 16.85 9.93 -12.68
CA PHE A 139 16.63 9.84 -11.23
C PHE A 139 17.83 10.36 -10.43
N ASP A 140 19.05 9.99 -10.81
CA ASP A 140 20.28 10.41 -10.12
C ASP A 140 20.42 11.94 -10.07
N ARG A 141 19.98 12.65 -11.11
CA ARG A 141 20.11 14.10 -11.19
C ARG A 141 18.88 14.86 -10.67
N ILE A 142 17.66 14.34 -10.93
CA ILE A 142 16.43 15.05 -10.59
C ILE A 142 16.06 14.89 -9.12
N TRP A 143 16.31 13.70 -8.53
CA TRP A 143 16.09 13.46 -7.09
C TRP A 143 17.20 14.07 -6.23
N SER A 144 17.48 15.36 -6.42
CA SER A 144 18.55 16.08 -5.71
C SER A 144 18.17 16.43 -4.27
N TYR A 145 19.21 16.68 -3.44
CA TYR A 145 19.03 17.20 -2.08
C TYR A 145 18.32 18.56 -2.11
N GLY A 146 17.42 18.77 -1.15
CA GLY A 146 16.56 19.95 -1.07
C GLY A 146 15.29 19.83 -1.90
N PHE A 147 15.29 19.04 -2.99
CA PHE A 147 14.11 18.79 -3.81
C PHE A 147 13.40 17.51 -3.38
N ALA A 148 13.94 16.33 -3.66
CA ALA A 148 13.29 15.05 -3.42
C ALA A 148 13.56 14.44 -2.04
N TYR A 149 14.58 14.90 -1.35
CA TYR A 149 14.94 14.51 0.01
C TYR A 149 15.59 15.68 0.77
N GLY A 150 15.81 15.54 2.08
CA GLY A 150 16.21 16.65 2.93
C GLY A 150 15.06 17.60 3.23
N GLU A 151 15.16 18.87 2.86
CA GLU A 151 14.12 19.89 3.06
C GLU A 151 12.84 19.66 2.27
N LYS A 152 12.91 18.85 1.21
CA LYS A 152 11.80 18.42 0.34
C LYS A 152 10.91 19.56 -0.16
N THR A 153 11.35 20.23 -1.21
CA THR A 153 10.50 21.21 -1.93
C THR A 153 9.61 20.55 -3.00
N MET A 154 9.82 19.27 -3.27
CA MET A 154 8.99 18.49 -4.18
C MET A 154 7.58 18.34 -3.62
N LYS A 155 6.59 18.68 -4.44
CA LYS A 155 5.17 18.42 -4.15
C LYS A 155 4.94 16.92 -3.94
N LEU A 156 4.16 16.54 -2.92
CA LEU A 156 3.65 15.18 -2.81
C LEU A 156 2.59 14.96 -3.89
N LEU A 157 2.89 14.12 -4.86
CA LEU A 157 1.99 13.83 -5.96
C LEU A 157 0.82 12.94 -5.52
N ASP A 158 -0.33 13.05 -6.20
CA ASP A 158 -1.48 12.20 -5.88
C ASP A 158 -1.26 10.77 -6.36
N LYS A 159 -0.61 10.59 -7.52
CA LYS A 159 -0.34 9.27 -8.07
C LYS A 159 0.99 9.20 -8.81
N ALA A 160 1.65 8.03 -8.74
CA ALA A 160 2.76 7.68 -9.61
C ALA A 160 2.53 6.30 -10.24
N ILE A 161 2.79 6.15 -11.54
CA ILE A 161 2.69 4.88 -12.24
C ILE A 161 3.96 4.57 -13.02
N VAL A 162 4.34 3.31 -12.97
CA VAL A 162 5.39 2.74 -13.83
C VAL A 162 4.73 1.85 -14.86
N LEU A 163 4.95 2.12 -16.12
CA LEU A 163 4.54 1.31 -17.27
C LEU A 163 5.81 0.80 -17.95
N CYS A 164 6.14 -0.46 -17.78
CA CYS A 164 7.33 -1.00 -18.40
C CYS A 164 7.02 -2.17 -19.33
N SER A 165 7.72 -2.23 -20.47
CA SER A 165 7.65 -3.36 -21.39
C SER A 165 8.78 -4.34 -21.12
N ALA A 166 8.47 -5.63 -21.07
CA ALA A 166 9.42 -6.71 -20.82
C ALA A 166 9.33 -7.79 -21.93
N GLY A 167 10.47 -8.28 -22.36
CA GLY A 167 10.52 -9.36 -23.37
C GLY A 167 10.12 -10.72 -22.80
N ASN A 168 10.38 -10.97 -21.52
CA ASN A 168 10.01 -12.20 -20.82
C ASN A 168 8.56 -12.14 -20.30
N PRO A 169 7.88 -13.30 -20.18
CA PRO A 169 6.58 -13.37 -19.49
C PRO A 169 6.68 -12.99 -18.02
N THR A 170 5.60 -12.43 -17.49
CA THR A 170 5.51 -11.98 -16.09
C THR A 170 5.77 -13.12 -15.12
N GLU A 171 5.25 -14.33 -15.40
CA GLU A 171 5.44 -15.52 -14.58
C GLU A 171 6.93 -15.87 -14.39
N ARG A 172 7.71 -15.75 -15.47
CA ARG A 172 9.17 -15.98 -15.41
C ARG A 172 9.87 -14.90 -14.58
N LEU A 173 9.43 -13.65 -14.68
CA LEU A 173 9.98 -12.57 -13.87
C LEU A 173 9.67 -12.77 -12.38
N GLU A 174 8.52 -13.33 -12.05
CA GLU A 174 8.11 -13.67 -10.68
C GLU A 174 8.90 -14.86 -10.15
N GLU A 175 9.00 -15.94 -10.91
CA GLU A 175 9.74 -17.17 -10.53
C GLU A 175 11.19 -16.88 -10.11
N PHE A 176 11.86 -15.97 -10.83
CA PHE A 176 13.24 -15.56 -10.53
C PHE A 176 13.34 -14.37 -9.56
N GLY A 177 12.22 -13.90 -9.00
CA GLY A 177 12.18 -12.74 -8.09
C GLY A 177 12.52 -11.40 -8.74
N LEU A 178 12.63 -11.34 -10.09
CA LEU A 178 13.06 -10.14 -10.83
C LEU A 178 11.97 -9.06 -10.77
N LEU A 179 10.69 -9.44 -10.90
CA LEU A 179 9.58 -8.49 -10.79
C LEU A 179 9.57 -7.79 -9.43
N ASN A 180 9.76 -8.55 -8.35
CA ASN A 180 9.83 -7.98 -7.00
C ASN A 180 11.03 -7.04 -6.83
N SER A 181 12.18 -7.37 -7.45
CA SER A 181 13.36 -6.51 -7.44
C SER A 181 13.11 -5.18 -8.16
N MET A 182 12.49 -5.20 -9.34
CA MET A 182 12.08 -3.99 -10.07
C MET A 182 11.11 -3.13 -9.27
N LYS A 183 10.09 -3.74 -8.66
CA LYS A 183 9.12 -3.04 -7.80
C LYS A 183 9.80 -2.41 -6.58
N LYS A 184 10.73 -3.10 -5.93
CA LYS A 184 11.47 -2.56 -4.77
C LYS A 184 12.30 -1.35 -5.15
N VAL A 185 12.99 -1.36 -6.28
CA VAL A 185 13.78 -0.22 -6.75
C VAL A 185 12.87 0.96 -7.11
N MET A 186 11.83 0.73 -7.91
CA MET A 186 11.00 1.83 -8.41
C MET A 186 10.03 2.36 -7.36
N LEU A 187 9.24 1.48 -6.72
CA LEU A 187 8.22 1.90 -5.76
C LEU A 187 8.78 2.07 -4.35
N GLY A 188 9.69 1.18 -3.95
CA GLY A 188 10.22 1.14 -2.59
C GLY A 188 11.34 2.14 -2.32
N ASP A 189 12.02 2.65 -3.36
CA ASP A 189 13.10 3.62 -3.23
C ASP A 189 12.83 4.90 -4.02
N ARG A 190 12.75 4.82 -5.36
CA ARG A 190 12.63 6.00 -6.22
C ARG A 190 11.31 6.76 -6.05
N LEU A 191 10.22 6.09 -5.71
CA LEU A 191 8.89 6.71 -5.54
C LEU A 191 8.42 6.75 -4.08
N PHE A 192 9.15 6.12 -3.17
CA PHE A 192 8.77 6.09 -1.75
C PHE A 192 8.61 7.50 -1.15
N GLY A 193 7.41 7.78 -0.63
CA GLY A 193 7.07 9.07 -0.01
C GLY A 193 7.04 10.26 -0.97
N ARG A 194 6.96 10.03 -2.31
CA ARG A 194 6.86 11.06 -3.36
C ARG A 194 5.50 11.09 -4.05
N ALA A 195 4.71 10.02 -3.90
CA ALA A 195 3.31 9.97 -4.33
C ALA A 195 2.46 9.26 -3.28
N ARG A 196 1.17 9.60 -3.22
CA ARG A 196 0.19 8.99 -2.29
C ARG A 196 -0.17 7.57 -2.72
N ASP A 197 -0.36 7.38 -4.03
CA ASP A 197 -0.67 6.09 -4.65
C ASP A 197 0.41 5.76 -5.68
N THR A 198 0.85 4.50 -5.70
CA THR A 198 1.90 4.04 -6.64
C THR A 198 1.48 2.73 -7.30
N GLU A 199 1.69 2.63 -8.61
CA GLU A 199 1.36 1.44 -9.39
C GLU A 199 2.53 1.01 -10.27
N PHE A 200 2.78 -0.31 -10.39
CA PHE A 200 3.80 -0.88 -11.28
C PHE A 200 3.15 -1.89 -12.23
N VAL A 201 3.14 -1.56 -13.52
CA VAL A 201 2.48 -2.37 -14.57
C VAL A 201 3.52 -2.87 -15.55
N VAL A 202 3.57 -4.18 -15.73
CA VAL A 202 4.39 -4.83 -16.76
C VAL A 202 3.51 -5.16 -17.97
N PHE A 203 4.05 -4.87 -19.14
CA PHE A 203 3.55 -5.30 -20.44
C PHE A 203 4.57 -6.29 -20.99
N ASP A 204 4.26 -7.55 -20.80
CA ASP A 204 5.19 -8.64 -21.05
C ASP A 204 5.11 -9.23 -22.47
N ASN A 205 5.95 -10.25 -22.74
CA ASN A 205 5.99 -10.94 -24.03
C ASN A 205 6.23 -9.99 -25.23
N THR A 206 6.96 -8.87 -25.02
CA THR A 206 7.17 -7.84 -26.05
C THR A 206 8.40 -8.08 -26.92
N SER A 207 9.17 -9.15 -26.69
CA SER A 207 10.32 -9.53 -27.53
C SER A 207 9.86 -9.86 -28.96
N ARG A 208 10.66 -9.41 -29.98
CA ARG A 208 10.35 -9.66 -31.39
C ARG A 208 10.34 -11.16 -31.75
N GLU A 209 11.04 -11.98 -31.01
CA GLU A 209 11.13 -13.43 -31.22
C GLU A 209 9.97 -14.19 -30.53
N ASN A 210 9.13 -13.50 -29.75
CA ASN A 210 8.02 -14.12 -29.04
C ASN A 210 6.78 -14.17 -29.93
N GLU A 211 6.28 -15.36 -30.22
CA GLU A 211 5.04 -15.54 -31.01
C GLU A 211 3.82 -14.89 -30.37
N LEU A 212 3.80 -14.78 -29.04
CA LEU A 212 2.72 -14.12 -28.29
C LEU A 212 2.73 -12.59 -28.45
N ARG A 213 3.83 -12.00 -28.91
CA ARG A 213 3.96 -10.55 -29.08
C ARG A 213 2.85 -9.98 -29.98
N GLU A 214 2.71 -10.53 -31.18
CA GLU A 214 1.72 -10.06 -32.16
C GLU A 214 0.29 -10.37 -31.66
N LEU A 215 0.08 -11.53 -31.03
CA LEU A 215 -1.20 -11.90 -30.46
C LEU A 215 -1.65 -10.94 -29.34
N ASN A 216 -0.73 -10.51 -28.50
CA ASN A 216 -1.02 -9.67 -27.35
C ASN A 216 -0.90 -8.16 -27.64
N TRP A 217 -0.47 -7.78 -28.84
CA TRP A 217 -0.16 -6.39 -29.18
C TRP A 217 -1.32 -5.44 -28.89
N ASP A 218 -2.47 -5.68 -29.54
CA ASP A 218 -3.65 -4.83 -29.40
C ASP A 218 -4.23 -4.88 -27.98
N MET A 219 -4.22 -6.04 -27.35
CA MET A 219 -4.66 -6.20 -25.95
C MET A 219 -3.78 -5.39 -24.99
N ASN A 220 -2.48 -5.42 -25.16
CA ASN A 220 -1.54 -4.63 -24.35
C ASN A 220 -1.69 -3.11 -24.61
N LEU A 221 -1.92 -2.68 -25.86
CA LEU A 221 -2.18 -1.27 -26.15
C LEU A 221 -3.53 -0.82 -25.55
N GLN A 222 -4.57 -1.66 -25.62
CA GLN A 222 -5.85 -1.37 -24.96
C GLN A 222 -5.67 -1.28 -23.45
N LYS A 223 -4.91 -2.18 -22.83
CA LYS A 223 -4.57 -2.12 -21.40
C LYS A 223 -3.87 -0.80 -21.04
N ALA A 224 -2.93 -0.32 -21.87
CA ALA A 224 -2.26 0.95 -21.66
C ALA A 224 -3.24 2.14 -21.78
N TYR A 225 -4.12 2.11 -22.79
CA TYR A 225 -5.19 3.11 -22.96
C TYR A 225 -6.12 3.17 -21.75
N GLU A 226 -6.62 2.02 -21.27
CA GLU A 226 -7.50 1.98 -20.09
C GLU A 226 -6.80 2.47 -18.82
N LYS A 227 -5.49 2.17 -18.66
CA LYS A 227 -4.69 2.74 -17.58
C LYS A 227 -4.60 4.26 -17.64
N GLY A 228 -4.46 4.84 -18.83
CA GLY A 228 -4.50 6.28 -19.03
C GLY A 228 -5.88 6.88 -18.78
N LYS A 229 -6.93 6.26 -19.34
CA LYS A 229 -8.31 6.72 -19.23
C LYS A 229 -8.83 6.71 -17.79
N SER A 230 -8.45 5.68 -17.01
CA SER A 230 -8.83 5.53 -15.61
C SER A 230 -7.79 6.11 -14.64
N PHE A 231 -6.76 6.82 -15.12
CA PHE A 231 -5.61 7.18 -14.30
C PHE A 231 -5.97 8.03 -13.08
N PHE A 232 -6.84 9.03 -13.27
CA PHE A 232 -7.39 9.85 -12.20
C PHE A 232 -8.83 9.49 -11.84
N SER A 233 -9.44 8.57 -12.57
CA SER A 233 -10.70 8.03 -12.11
C SER A 233 -10.39 7.39 -10.76
N ARG A 234 -10.97 7.93 -9.72
CA ARG A 234 -11.15 7.12 -8.52
C ARG A 234 -11.78 5.84 -9.03
N PRO A 235 -11.23 4.66 -8.74
CA PRO A 235 -11.92 3.46 -9.17
C PRO A 235 -13.36 3.63 -8.73
N ASP A 236 -14.30 3.61 -9.68
CA ASP A 236 -15.76 3.51 -9.47
C ASP A 236 -16.15 2.12 -8.92
N LYS A 237 -15.32 1.59 -8.13
CA LYS A 237 -15.67 0.85 -6.95
C LYS A 237 -15.57 1.89 -5.82
N GLU A 238 -16.69 2.52 -5.50
CA GLU A 238 -16.98 2.63 -4.08
C GLU A 238 -16.54 1.29 -3.52
N LYS A 239 -15.34 1.23 -2.91
CA LYS A 239 -15.03 0.08 -2.06
C LYS A 239 -16.14 0.14 -1.05
N LYS A 240 -17.16 -0.70 -1.29
CA LYS A 240 -18.33 -0.75 -0.42
C LYS A 240 -17.74 -0.92 0.96
N ALA A 241 -17.93 0.11 1.79
CA ALA A 241 -17.40 0.11 3.14
C ALA A 241 -17.71 -1.25 3.75
N ILE A 242 -16.72 -1.89 4.34
CA ILE A 242 -16.92 -3.23 4.90
C ILE A 242 -17.98 -3.10 5.98
N ARG A 243 -19.07 -3.84 5.82
CA ARG A 243 -20.13 -4.01 6.80
C ARG A 243 -20.49 -5.48 6.82
N LEU A 244 -20.11 -6.14 7.89
CA LEU A 244 -20.38 -7.55 8.14
C LEU A 244 -21.37 -7.65 9.28
N GLU A 245 -22.33 -8.55 9.16
CA GLU A 245 -23.34 -8.77 10.22
C GLU A 245 -23.26 -10.21 10.69
N THR A 246 -23.39 -10.38 11.98
CA THR A 246 -23.55 -11.67 12.66
C THR A 246 -24.96 -11.75 13.24
N GLU A 247 -25.24 -12.69 14.12
CA GLU A 247 -26.51 -12.75 14.85
C GLU A 247 -26.71 -11.53 15.74
N ARG A 248 -25.66 -11.11 16.48
CA ARG A 248 -25.75 -10.08 17.54
C ARG A 248 -24.93 -8.80 17.24
N LEU A 249 -24.03 -8.84 16.24
CA LEU A 249 -23.04 -7.79 16.03
C LEU A 249 -23.11 -7.19 14.62
N ILE A 250 -22.73 -5.92 14.54
CA ILE A 250 -22.32 -5.23 13.32
C ILE A 250 -20.83 -4.99 13.41
N LEU A 251 -20.09 -5.43 12.37
CA LEU A 251 -18.67 -5.17 12.19
C LEU A 251 -18.52 -4.30 10.96
N ARG A 252 -18.03 -3.08 11.10
CA ARG A 252 -17.95 -2.14 9.99
C ARG A 252 -16.66 -1.33 9.99
N ASP A 253 -16.32 -0.78 8.86
CA ASP A 253 -15.23 0.19 8.77
C ASP A 253 -15.48 1.36 9.73
N PHE A 254 -14.39 1.94 10.24
CA PHE A 254 -14.46 3.16 11.05
C PHE A 254 -14.88 4.35 10.20
N THR A 255 -15.55 5.28 10.83
CA THR A 255 -15.92 6.61 10.32
C THR A 255 -15.31 7.69 11.21
N GLU A 256 -15.23 8.92 10.74
CA GLU A 256 -14.69 10.02 11.55
C GLU A 256 -15.39 10.20 12.90
N SER A 257 -16.71 9.88 12.96
CA SER A 257 -17.51 9.94 14.20
C SER A 257 -17.11 8.89 15.25
N ASP A 258 -16.34 7.87 14.90
CA ASP A 258 -15.93 6.80 15.82
C ASP A 258 -14.68 7.15 16.65
N PHE A 259 -14.11 8.34 16.46
CA PHE A 259 -12.85 8.71 17.13
C PHE A 259 -12.91 8.59 18.65
N GLU A 260 -13.98 9.06 19.27
CA GLU A 260 -14.11 9.00 20.73
C GLU A 260 -14.14 7.55 21.24
N ALA A 261 -14.88 6.69 20.55
CA ALA A 261 -14.98 5.26 20.85
C ALA A 261 -13.62 4.55 20.64
N TYR A 262 -12.93 4.89 19.52
CA TYR A 262 -11.58 4.39 19.24
C TYR A 262 -10.58 4.79 20.32
N TYR A 263 -10.57 6.07 20.69
CA TYR A 263 -9.68 6.60 21.73
C TYR A 263 -9.92 5.90 23.08
N LYS A 264 -11.16 5.80 23.51
CA LYS A 264 -11.51 5.11 24.77
C LYS A 264 -11.02 3.68 24.79
N LEU A 265 -11.24 2.91 23.72
CA LEU A 265 -10.83 1.51 23.63
C LEU A 265 -9.31 1.37 23.67
N LYS A 266 -8.58 2.17 22.89
CA LYS A 266 -7.11 2.09 22.74
C LYS A 266 -6.35 2.64 23.97
N THR A 267 -7.03 3.32 24.88
CA THR A 267 -6.45 3.84 26.14
C THR A 267 -6.94 3.11 27.38
N ASP A 268 -7.94 2.24 27.26
CA ASP A 268 -8.48 1.48 28.38
C ASP A 268 -7.43 0.50 28.95
N ASP A 269 -7.17 0.58 30.26
CA ASP A 269 -6.13 -0.20 30.92
C ASP A 269 -6.41 -1.71 30.91
N GLN A 270 -7.67 -2.11 31.03
CA GLN A 270 -8.05 -3.52 31.09
C GLN A 270 -8.17 -4.11 29.68
N ALA A 271 -8.83 -3.42 28.75
CA ALA A 271 -8.96 -3.88 27.37
C ALA A 271 -7.57 -4.04 26.69
N MET A 272 -6.63 -3.13 27.00
CA MET A 272 -5.28 -3.12 26.44
C MET A 272 -4.23 -3.77 27.34
N TYR A 273 -4.63 -4.47 28.44
CA TYR A 273 -3.68 -5.06 29.38
C TYR A 273 -2.64 -5.95 28.71
N TYR A 274 -3.04 -6.82 27.80
CA TYR A 274 -2.14 -7.71 27.05
C TYR A 274 -1.52 -7.11 25.80
N LEU A 275 -1.76 -5.82 25.51
CA LEU A 275 -1.41 -5.14 24.26
C LEU A 275 -0.72 -3.80 24.51
N GLN A 276 0.23 -3.80 25.45
CA GLN A 276 0.89 -2.58 25.95
C GLN A 276 1.73 -1.86 24.89
N ASP A 277 2.24 -2.58 23.89
CA ASP A 277 3.03 -2.06 22.77
C ASP A 277 2.22 -1.20 21.81
N ILE A 278 0.90 -1.44 21.70
CA ILE A 278 -0.02 -0.68 20.83
C ILE A 278 -1.05 0.16 21.62
N LYS A 279 -0.94 0.17 22.94
CA LYS A 279 -1.77 1.02 23.80
C LYS A 279 -1.38 2.49 23.62
N LEU A 280 -2.36 3.34 23.37
CA LEU A 280 -2.14 4.77 23.16
C LEU A 280 -2.03 5.51 24.50
N LYS A 281 -1.11 6.46 24.57
CA LYS A 281 -0.77 7.19 25.81
C LYS A 281 -1.30 8.61 25.85
N SER A 282 -1.78 9.14 24.71
CA SER A 282 -2.30 10.51 24.62
C SER A 282 -3.36 10.61 23.52
N ILE A 283 -4.17 11.66 23.60
CA ILE A 283 -5.18 11.96 22.61
C ILE A 283 -4.56 12.31 21.25
N ASP A 284 -3.39 12.95 21.23
CA ASP A 284 -2.70 13.32 19.98
C ASP A 284 -2.14 12.09 19.28
N ALA A 285 -1.58 11.13 20.04
CA ALA A 285 -1.18 9.83 19.51
C ALA A 285 -2.39 9.07 18.94
N ALA A 286 -3.53 9.12 19.63
CA ALA A 286 -4.75 8.49 19.16
C ALA A 286 -5.31 9.12 17.88
N LYS A 287 -5.26 10.45 17.76
CA LYS A 287 -5.64 11.13 16.51
C LYS A 287 -4.76 10.73 15.34
N ALA A 288 -3.45 10.70 15.52
CA ALA A 288 -2.50 10.32 14.48
C ALA A 288 -2.72 8.86 14.04
N ASP A 289 -2.89 7.94 14.99
CA ASP A 289 -3.15 6.52 14.72
C ASP A 289 -4.50 6.34 14.00
N PHE A 290 -5.56 7.00 14.46
CA PHE A 290 -6.88 6.94 13.85
C PHE A 290 -6.93 7.52 12.44
N MET A 291 -6.24 8.64 12.20
CA MET A 291 -6.10 9.19 10.84
C MET A 291 -5.41 8.22 9.90
N THR A 292 -4.39 7.49 10.37
CA THR A 292 -3.74 6.43 9.58
C THR A 292 -4.74 5.33 9.19
N VAL A 293 -5.62 4.93 10.12
CA VAL A 293 -6.70 3.97 9.83
C VAL A 293 -7.66 4.51 8.78
N LEU A 294 -8.16 5.75 8.93
CA LEU A 294 -9.09 6.36 7.98
C LEU A 294 -8.48 6.57 6.58
N ASP A 295 -7.20 6.93 6.53
CA ASP A 295 -6.49 7.10 5.25
C ASP A 295 -6.26 5.75 4.56
N ASP A 296 -5.98 4.68 5.30
CA ASP A 296 -5.84 3.34 4.74
C ASP A 296 -7.15 2.81 4.14
N LEU A 297 -8.31 3.21 4.67
CA LEU A 297 -9.63 2.87 4.09
C LEU A 297 -9.81 3.39 2.65
N LYS A 298 -9.16 4.49 2.32
CA LYS A 298 -9.22 5.14 1.00
C LYS A 298 -8.25 4.52 -0.01
N ARG A 299 -7.31 3.68 0.46
CA ARG A 299 -6.26 3.09 -0.38
C ARG A 299 -6.75 1.90 -1.19
N THR A 300 -6.20 1.73 -2.39
CA THR A 300 -6.44 0.53 -3.22
C THR A 300 -5.70 -0.70 -2.70
N ASP A 301 -4.53 -0.49 -2.11
CA ASP A 301 -3.67 -1.50 -1.47
C ASP A 301 -3.83 -1.49 0.07
N ARG A 302 -5.09 -1.46 0.52
CA ARG A 302 -5.44 -1.44 1.95
C ARG A 302 -4.69 -2.52 2.72
N LYS A 303 -4.10 -2.13 3.87
CA LYS A 303 -3.34 -3.03 4.75
C LYS A 303 -4.01 -3.29 6.08
N TYR A 304 -4.80 -2.34 6.60
CA TYR A 304 -5.41 -2.40 7.92
C TYR A 304 -6.91 -2.67 7.81
N TYR A 305 -7.33 -3.89 8.07
CA TYR A 305 -8.72 -4.34 8.00
C TYR A 305 -9.36 -4.43 9.39
N PHE A 306 -9.07 -3.48 10.27
CA PHE A 306 -9.71 -3.39 11.57
C PHE A 306 -11.08 -2.74 11.45
N LEU A 307 -12.07 -3.38 12.06
CA LEU A 307 -13.47 -3.00 12.03
C LEU A 307 -13.94 -2.56 13.41
N HIS A 308 -14.76 -1.54 13.45
CA HIS A 308 -15.57 -1.19 14.60
C HIS A 308 -16.57 -2.31 14.88
N MET A 309 -16.68 -2.75 16.11
CA MET A 309 -17.57 -3.82 16.54
C MET A 309 -18.62 -3.27 17.52
N GLU A 310 -19.89 -3.35 17.15
CA GLU A 310 -21.02 -2.85 17.92
C GLU A 310 -22.15 -3.87 18.03
N LEU A 311 -22.97 -3.77 19.09
CA LEU A 311 -24.20 -4.56 19.23
C LEU A 311 -25.24 -4.09 18.20
N LYS A 312 -25.99 -5.02 17.61
CA LYS A 312 -27.06 -4.69 16.64
C LYS A 312 -28.20 -3.88 17.26
N ASP A 313 -28.58 -4.23 18.49
CA ASP A 313 -29.80 -3.68 19.11
C ASP A 313 -29.55 -2.31 19.72
N SER A 314 -28.41 -2.08 20.36
CA SER A 314 -28.12 -0.84 21.11
C SER A 314 -27.12 0.07 20.41
N HIS A 315 -26.42 -0.41 19.39
CA HIS A 315 -25.26 0.27 18.78
C HIS A 315 -24.12 0.58 19.75
N GLU A 316 -24.12 -0.08 20.92
CA GLU A 316 -23.08 0.08 21.90
C GLU A 316 -21.79 -0.59 21.40
N GLN A 317 -20.67 0.13 21.52
CA GLN A 317 -19.38 -0.39 21.10
C GLN A 317 -18.94 -1.54 21.99
N VAL A 318 -18.71 -2.70 21.39
CA VAL A 318 -18.17 -3.90 22.03
C VAL A 318 -16.64 -3.91 21.98
N GLY A 319 -16.06 -3.38 20.90
CA GLY A 319 -14.62 -3.38 20.70
C GLY A 319 -14.20 -3.15 19.24
N SER A 320 -13.10 -3.74 18.85
CA SER A 320 -12.60 -3.75 17.47
C SER A 320 -11.97 -5.10 17.15
N ILE A 321 -12.08 -5.53 15.90
CA ILE A 321 -11.52 -6.80 15.41
C ILE A 321 -11.09 -6.65 13.95
N GLY A 322 -10.02 -7.34 13.57
CA GLY A 322 -9.57 -7.31 12.17
C GLY A 322 -8.19 -7.87 11.99
N TYR A 323 -7.55 -7.52 10.88
CA TYR A 323 -6.22 -8.00 10.56
C TYR A 323 -5.39 -6.95 9.82
N THR A 324 -4.08 -7.13 9.87
CA THR A 324 -3.09 -6.41 9.07
C THR A 324 -2.51 -7.35 8.02
N VAL A 325 -2.43 -6.90 6.77
CA VAL A 325 -1.72 -7.62 5.70
C VAL A 325 -0.22 -7.52 5.96
N THR A 326 0.42 -8.66 6.17
CA THR A 326 1.86 -8.76 6.45
C THR A 326 2.67 -9.09 5.22
N ASP A 327 2.07 -9.82 4.27
CA ASP A 327 2.70 -10.21 3.01
C ASP A 327 1.63 -10.53 1.95
N GLU A 328 1.99 -10.41 0.66
CA GLU A 328 1.18 -10.82 -0.48
C GLU A 328 1.98 -11.81 -1.33
N THR A 329 1.39 -12.95 -1.57
CA THR A 329 2.00 -14.05 -2.34
C THR A 329 1.12 -14.42 -3.54
N PRO A 330 1.62 -15.16 -4.53
CA PRO A 330 0.81 -15.64 -5.66
C PRO A 330 -0.41 -16.46 -5.24
N VAL A 331 -0.36 -17.11 -4.07
CA VAL A 331 -1.48 -17.92 -3.55
C VAL A 331 -2.46 -17.15 -2.67
N GLY A 332 -2.18 -15.88 -2.37
CA GLY A 332 -3.00 -14.98 -1.57
C GLY A 332 -2.24 -14.28 -0.44
N LYS A 333 -2.95 -13.49 0.33
CA LYS A 333 -2.40 -12.66 1.42
C LYS A 333 -2.06 -13.51 2.64
N THR A 334 -0.97 -13.13 3.32
CA THR A 334 -0.71 -13.53 4.71
C THR A 334 -1.07 -12.37 5.62
N VAL A 335 -1.83 -12.64 6.68
CA VAL A 335 -2.34 -11.59 7.57
C VAL A 335 -2.10 -11.92 9.04
N HIS A 336 -1.94 -10.87 9.84
CA HIS A 336 -1.89 -10.97 11.29
C HIS A 336 -3.18 -10.42 11.89
N LEU A 337 -3.91 -11.26 12.62
CA LEU A 337 -5.21 -10.96 13.21
C LEU A 337 -5.05 -10.35 14.61
N GLY A 338 -5.91 -9.39 14.97
CA GLY A 338 -6.03 -8.82 16.30
C GLY A 338 -7.47 -8.48 16.68
N TYR A 339 -7.74 -8.47 17.98
CA TYR A 339 -9.03 -8.04 18.52
C TYR A 339 -8.87 -7.44 19.91
N PHE A 340 -9.74 -6.46 20.19
CA PHE A 340 -9.80 -5.71 21.44
C PHE A 340 -11.26 -5.62 21.87
N THR A 341 -11.58 -6.03 23.09
CA THR A 341 -12.96 -6.04 23.56
C THR A 341 -13.01 -5.44 24.95
N TYR A 342 -13.96 -4.57 25.20
CA TYR A 342 -14.18 -3.99 26.52
C TYR A 342 -14.48 -5.08 27.56
N PRO A 343 -13.98 -4.93 28.79
CA PRO A 343 -14.18 -5.91 29.85
C PRO A 343 -15.65 -6.25 30.11
N GLY A 344 -16.56 -5.28 30.03
CA GLY A 344 -17.99 -5.50 30.20
C GLY A 344 -18.63 -6.48 29.24
N PHE A 345 -17.97 -6.77 28.11
CA PHE A 345 -18.45 -7.70 27.09
C PHE A 345 -17.70 -9.04 27.06
N TRP A 346 -16.77 -9.26 28.02
CA TRP A 346 -16.06 -10.52 28.12
C TRP A 346 -17.00 -11.66 28.56
N GLY A 347 -16.70 -12.87 28.13
CA GLY A 347 -17.50 -14.05 28.50
C GLY A 347 -18.80 -14.24 27.71
N HIS A 348 -19.28 -13.24 26.97
CA HIS A 348 -20.54 -13.30 26.22
C HIS A 348 -20.41 -13.97 24.84
N GLY A 349 -19.19 -14.32 24.40
CA GLY A 349 -18.92 -14.97 23.12
C GLY A 349 -18.88 -14.02 21.92
N TYR A 350 -19.00 -12.72 22.09
CA TYR A 350 -19.01 -11.73 21.01
C TYR A 350 -17.74 -11.78 20.17
N THR A 351 -16.56 -11.83 20.80
CA THR A 351 -15.29 -11.91 20.06
C THR A 351 -15.18 -13.19 19.24
N THR A 352 -15.69 -14.32 19.75
CA THR A 352 -15.72 -15.60 19.02
C THR A 352 -16.62 -15.52 17.78
N GLU A 353 -17.80 -14.92 17.92
CA GLU A 353 -18.75 -14.72 16.84
C GLU A 353 -18.21 -13.76 15.78
N ALA A 354 -17.61 -12.64 16.20
CA ALA A 354 -16.97 -11.67 15.33
C ALA A 354 -15.80 -12.27 14.54
N LEU A 355 -14.94 -13.05 15.22
CA LEU A 355 -13.80 -13.69 14.58
C LEU A 355 -14.23 -14.68 13.48
N GLY A 356 -15.27 -15.49 13.73
CA GLY A 356 -15.80 -16.37 12.69
C GLY A 356 -16.22 -15.60 11.43
N LYS A 357 -16.89 -14.45 11.60
CA LYS A 357 -17.30 -13.62 10.48
C LYS A 357 -16.16 -12.93 9.75
N VAL A 358 -15.12 -12.48 10.47
CA VAL A 358 -13.91 -11.89 9.90
C VAL A 358 -13.12 -12.94 9.10
N LEU A 359 -12.99 -14.17 9.61
CA LEU A 359 -12.35 -15.27 8.88
C LEU A 359 -13.11 -15.62 7.59
N ASP A 360 -14.44 -15.66 7.63
CA ASP A 360 -15.28 -15.84 6.45
C ASP A 360 -14.99 -14.77 5.39
N TYR A 361 -14.93 -13.50 5.78
CA TYR A 361 -14.61 -12.41 4.87
C TYR A 361 -13.18 -12.53 4.32
N ALA A 362 -12.20 -12.79 5.18
CA ALA A 362 -10.80 -12.92 4.82
C ALA A 362 -10.57 -13.99 3.76
N PHE A 363 -11.13 -15.20 3.95
CA PHE A 363 -10.90 -16.32 3.06
C PHE A 363 -11.80 -16.33 1.81
N LYS A 364 -13.04 -15.81 1.90
CA LYS A 364 -13.98 -15.81 0.76
C LYS A 364 -13.85 -14.59 -0.13
N THR A 365 -13.54 -13.43 0.46
CA THR A 365 -13.67 -12.14 -0.22
C THR A 365 -12.34 -11.44 -0.44
N ASP A 366 -11.43 -11.48 0.55
CA ASP A 366 -10.18 -10.71 0.51
C ASP A 366 -8.95 -11.54 0.07
N ASN A 367 -9.17 -12.73 -0.46
CA ASN A 367 -8.12 -13.64 -0.95
C ASN A 367 -6.99 -13.89 0.05
N VAL A 368 -7.32 -14.01 1.34
CA VAL A 368 -6.35 -14.41 2.37
C VAL A 368 -6.03 -15.89 2.23
N TYR A 369 -4.75 -16.25 2.24
CA TYR A 369 -4.26 -17.62 2.24
C TYR A 369 -3.96 -18.12 3.65
N ARG A 370 -3.35 -17.26 4.48
CA ARG A 370 -2.90 -17.61 5.83
C ARG A 370 -3.23 -16.49 6.82
N VAL A 371 -3.88 -16.88 7.92
CA VAL A 371 -4.12 -16.03 9.08
C VAL A 371 -3.20 -16.49 10.22
N THR A 372 -2.49 -15.54 10.83
CA THR A 372 -1.67 -15.76 12.04
C THR A 372 -2.15 -14.86 13.16
N THR A 373 -1.96 -15.29 14.40
CA THR A 373 -2.21 -14.49 15.61
C THR A 373 -1.52 -15.14 16.80
N GLY A 374 -1.53 -14.47 17.94
CA GLY A 374 -0.98 -15.06 19.17
C GLY A 374 -1.42 -14.31 20.42
N CYS A 375 -1.17 -14.92 21.56
CA CYS A 375 -1.42 -14.30 22.87
C CYS A 375 -0.44 -14.80 23.92
N LEU A 376 -0.35 -14.10 25.07
CA LEU A 376 0.32 -14.65 26.23
C LEU A 376 -0.42 -15.88 26.73
N ALA A 377 0.30 -16.90 27.18
CA ALA A 377 -0.27 -18.16 27.66
C ALA A 377 -1.26 -17.98 28.83
N GLU A 378 -1.11 -16.92 29.61
CA GLU A 378 -2.02 -16.54 30.66
C GLU A 378 -3.33 -15.88 30.19
N ASN A 379 -3.40 -15.46 28.90
CA ASN A 379 -4.62 -14.91 28.31
C ASN A 379 -5.52 -16.04 27.77
N ILE A 380 -6.07 -16.83 28.69
CA ILE A 380 -6.91 -17.99 28.40
C ILE A 380 -8.16 -17.60 27.60
N GLY A 381 -8.65 -16.37 27.79
CA GLY A 381 -9.79 -15.84 27.03
C GLY A 381 -9.50 -15.75 25.54
N SER A 382 -8.36 -15.17 25.17
CA SER A 382 -7.91 -15.07 23.78
C SER A 382 -7.62 -16.45 23.17
N GLU A 383 -6.94 -17.33 23.90
CA GLU A 383 -6.66 -18.69 23.42
C GLU A 383 -7.95 -19.45 23.09
N ARG A 384 -8.98 -19.38 23.96
CA ARG A 384 -10.28 -20.00 23.70
C ARG A 384 -11.00 -19.44 22.48
N VAL A 385 -10.89 -18.15 22.22
CA VAL A 385 -11.47 -17.52 21.01
C VAL A 385 -10.83 -18.10 19.75
N MET A 386 -9.51 -18.22 19.71
CA MET A 386 -8.77 -18.82 18.61
C MET A 386 -9.15 -20.28 18.39
N GLN A 387 -9.15 -21.10 19.44
CA GLN A 387 -9.48 -22.53 19.40
C GLN A 387 -10.91 -22.77 18.91
N LYS A 388 -11.90 -22.01 19.40
CA LYS A 388 -13.30 -22.12 18.98
C LYS A 388 -13.48 -21.83 17.51
N ASN A 389 -12.67 -20.96 16.93
CA ASN A 389 -12.68 -20.64 15.51
C ASN A 389 -11.79 -21.59 14.66
N GLY A 390 -11.26 -22.66 15.27
CA GLY A 390 -10.52 -23.71 14.56
C GLY A 390 -9.09 -23.33 14.22
N MET A 391 -8.55 -22.30 14.84
CA MET A 391 -7.14 -21.98 14.68
C MET A 391 -6.27 -23.03 15.36
N ILE A 392 -5.15 -23.35 14.75
CA ILE A 392 -4.24 -24.41 15.18
C ILE A 392 -3.03 -23.76 15.86
N LYS A 393 -2.70 -24.24 17.07
CA LYS A 393 -1.48 -23.81 17.77
C LYS A 393 -0.25 -24.27 16.99
N GLU A 394 0.57 -23.32 16.57
CA GLU A 394 1.76 -23.56 15.75
C GLU A 394 3.04 -23.56 16.58
N ALA A 395 3.09 -22.72 17.61
CA ALA A 395 4.24 -22.67 18.51
C ALA A 395 3.84 -22.23 19.92
N GLU A 396 4.67 -22.64 20.86
CA GLU A 396 4.71 -22.13 22.23
C GLU A 396 6.14 -21.66 22.48
N ARG A 397 6.29 -20.38 22.85
CA ARG A 397 7.59 -19.71 23.00
C ARG A 397 7.79 -19.32 24.47
N PRO A 398 8.47 -20.12 25.28
CA PRO A 398 8.77 -19.78 26.67
C PRO A 398 9.64 -18.52 26.76
N ASP A 399 9.40 -17.70 27.78
CA ASP A 399 10.17 -16.49 28.07
C ASP A 399 10.41 -15.58 26.84
N TYR A 400 9.36 -15.37 26.05
CA TYR A 400 9.46 -14.72 24.75
C TYR A 400 9.10 -13.23 24.79
N GLU A 401 8.11 -12.86 25.59
CA GLU A 401 7.55 -11.51 25.60
C GLU A 401 7.64 -10.88 27.00
N TRP A 402 8.17 -9.66 27.07
CA TRP A 402 8.20 -8.91 28.33
C TRP A 402 6.83 -8.32 28.63
N HIS A 403 6.24 -8.72 29.73
CA HIS A 403 4.94 -8.22 30.15
C HIS A 403 4.83 -8.23 31.69
N ASP A 404 4.34 -7.14 32.26
CA ASP A 404 4.10 -6.95 33.69
C ASP A 404 5.33 -7.34 34.56
N GLY A 405 6.49 -6.79 34.20
CA GLY A 405 7.74 -6.93 34.95
C GLY A 405 8.45 -8.26 34.82
N LYS A 406 8.04 -9.17 33.94
CA LYS A 406 8.72 -10.46 33.70
C LYS A 406 8.55 -10.96 32.26
N MET A 407 9.41 -11.90 31.89
CA MET A 407 9.25 -12.64 30.65
C MET A 407 8.08 -13.60 30.72
N LYS A 408 7.29 -13.68 29.68
CA LYS A 408 6.09 -14.51 29.58
C LYS A 408 6.16 -15.43 28.38
N THR A 409 5.48 -16.56 28.50
CA THR A 409 5.28 -17.50 27.39
C THR A 409 4.25 -16.96 26.41
N ARG A 410 4.59 -16.97 25.13
CA ARG A 410 3.69 -16.60 24.03
C ARG A 410 3.22 -17.83 23.27
N LEU A 411 1.93 -17.89 22.96
CA LEU A 411 1.30 -18.90 22.12
C LEU A 411 1.05 -18.31 20.75
N GLU A 412 1.49 -19.02 19.70
CA GLU A 412 1.25 -18.63 18.30
C GLU A 412 0.23 -19.58 17.66
N TYR A 413 -0.72 -19.00 16.97
CA TYR A 413 -1.81 -19.69 16.31
C TYR A 413 -1.88 -19.31 14.82
N ARG A 414 -2.31 -20.24 13.98
CA ARG A 414 -2.52 -20.02 12.55
C ARG A 414 -3.78 -20.73 12.05
N LEU A 415 -4.28 -20.27 10.88
CA LEU A 415 -5.32 -20.96 10.11
C LEU A 415 -5.04 -20.76 8.62
N LEU A 416 -5.02 -21.85 7.85
CA LEU A 416 -4.87 -21.80 6.39
C LEU A 416 -6.24 -21.85 5.71
N LYS A 417 -6.33 -21.28 4.51
CA LYS A 417 -7.56 -21.24 3.70
C LYS A 417 -8.18 -22.63 3.48
N ASN A 418 -7.36 -23.65 3.17
CA ASN A 418 -7.81 -25.02 2.97
C ASN A 418 -8.36 -25.67 4.25
N GLU A 419 -7.68 -25.46 5.40
CA GLU A 419 -8.12 -25.97 6.71
C GLU A 419 -9.47 -25.36 7.11
N TRP A 420 -9.60 -24.04 6.90
CA TRP A 420 -10.86 -23.34 7.10
C TRP A 420 -11.97 -23.87 6.18
N ALA A 421 -11.68 -24.10 4.89
CA ALA A 421 -12.62 -24.61 3.91
C ALA A 421 -13.11 -26.03 4.28
N GLU A 422 -12.21 -26.94 4.65
CA GLU A 422 -12.53 -28.30 5.09
C GLU A 422 -13.46 -28.29 6.30
N ARG A 423 -13.13 -27.46 7.30
CA ARG A 423 -13.94 -27.34 8.53
C ARG A 423 -15.35 -26.83 8.28
N ASN A 424 -15.52 -25.93 7.30
CA ASN A 424 -16.81 -25.28 6.99
C ASN A 424 -17.59 -26.01 5.87
N GLY A 425 -17.16 -27.22 5.47
CA GLY A 425 -17.87 -28.04 4.48
C GLY A 425 -17.75 -27.53 3.04
N TYR A 426 -16.80 -26.66 2.73
CA TYR A 426 -16.46 -26.27 1.37
C TYR A 426 -15.58 -27.37 0.78
N SER A 427 -16.19 -28.34 0.05
CA SER A 427 -15.43 -29.39 -0.63
C SER A 427 -14.50 -28.79 -1.68
N LYS A 428 -13.34 -29.44 -1.89
CA LYS A 428 -12.45 -29.20 -3.03
C LYS A 428 -13.23 -29.39 -4.33
N SER A 429 -13.82 -28.31 -4.86
CA SER A 429 -14.27 -28.27 -6.24
C SER A 429 -13.24 -27.50 -7.05
N GLU A 430 -12.49 -28.27 -7.88
CA GLU A 430 -11.87 -27.85 -9.13
C GLU A 430 -10.77 -26.77 -9.07
N ASP A 431 -9.58 -27.13 -8.53
CA ASP A 431 -8.31 -26.50 -8.94
C ASP A 431 -7.18 -27.54 -8.97
N HIS A 432 -7.43 -28.70 -9.61
CA HIS A 432 -6.38 -29.65 -10.01
C HIS A 432 -6.77 -30.34 -11.30
N GLN A 433 -6.66 -29.63 -12.42
CA GLN A 433 -6.42 -30.22 -13.74
C GLN A 433 -5.51 -29.27 -14.52
N GLN A 434 -4.21 -29.46 -14.34
CA GLN A 434 -3.16 -29.32 -15.34
C GLN A 434 -1.80 -29.59 -14.70
N THR A 435 -1.60 -30.81 -14.22
CA THR A 435 -0.30 -31.45 -14.23
C THR A 435 -0.45 -32.70 -15.13
N GLY A 436 -0.32 -32.48 -16.41
CA GLY A 436 -0.14 -33.46 -17.44
C GLY A 436 1.30 -33.35 -17.94
N GLU A 437 2.06 -34.34 -17.57
CA GLU A 437 3.12 -35.01 -18.33
C GLU A 437 3.72 -34.24 -19.53
N TYR A 438 4.97 -33.84 -19.40
CA TYR A 438 6.20 -34.14 -20.16
C TYR A 438 7.32 -33.20 -19.74
#